data_3417028138f75e53872db3bc4cba4d6b
#
_entry.id   3417028138f75e53872db3bc4cba4d6b
#
_cell.length_a   1.000
_cell.length_b   1.000
_cell.length_c   1.000
_cell.angle_alpha   90.00
_cell.angle_beta   90.00
_cell.angle_gamma   90.00
#
_symmetry.space_group_name_H-M   'P 1'
#
loop_
_entity.id
_entity.type
_entity.pdbx_description
1 polymer ?
#
loop_
_entity_poly.entity_id
_entity_poly.type
_entity_poly.pdbx_seq_one_letter_code
_entity_poly.pdbx_strand_id
1 'polypeptide(L)'
;RMSDPFWAYLERLPGKSAALFDWDKALSGWDRYPLFRDHFLQLTKNHATAVDCPTECGLGCPRSVVTHVKTNIRAICNEKEYPAVQLTTRQTLIYRLKQSAINGAICAALGIEHREAKLDGLPHTWRLGDFIPTAGMDFPVVLTMQDSKDALAEVVRSLCLSIPKPFVLIAPTRLHLSPAVETLLAQRSSPFIALNEELHLGDAPWFLTRRDKAAIFAPLIGQVPEPDSGG
;
A
#
# COMPACT_ATOMS: atom_id res chain seq x y z
N ARG A 1 9.63 -2.96 -17.37
CA ARG A 1 9.92 -3.72 -16.12
C ARG A 1 8.60 -3.92 -15.41
N MET A 2 8.30 -5.17 -15.02
CA MET A 2 7.07 -5.50 -14.31
C MET A 2 7.05 -4.79 -12.96
N SER A 3 5.88 -4.33 -12.54
CA SER A 3 5.62 -3.75 -11.23
C SER A 3 5.71 -4.84 -10.15
N ASP A 4 6.15 -4.49 -8.94
CA ASP A 4 6.16 -5.40 -7.80
C ASP A 4 4.72 -5.77 -7.40
N PRO A 5 4.35 -7.05 -7.36
CA PRO A 5 2.95 -7.49 -7.22
C PRO A 5 2.34 -7.16 -5.85
N PHE A 6 3.18 -6.94 -4.83
CA PHE A 6 2.70 -6.67 -3.49
C PHE A 6 1.94 -5.34 -3.37
N TRP A 7 2.24 -4.33 -4.21
CA TRP A 7 1.52 -3.06 -4.19
C TRP A 7 0.02 -3.24 -4.46
N ALA A 8 -0.32 -3.98 -5.52
CA ALA A 8 -1.70 -4.27 -5.85
C ALA A 8 -2.37 -5.20 -4.82
N TYR A 9 -1.60 -6.10 -4.21
CA TYR A 9 -2.11 -6.96 -3.16
C TYR A 9 -2.42 -6.19 -1.88
N LEU A 10 -1.58 -5.22 -1.49
CA LEU A 10 -1.82 -4.37 -0.32
C LEU A 10 -3.12 -3.55 -0.42
N GLU A 11 -3.52 -3.10 -1.61
CA GLU A 11 -4.80 -2.39 -1.78
C GLU A 11 -5.99 -3.29 -1.49
N ARG A 12 -5.95 -4.55 -1.94
CA ARG A 12 -7.04 -5.51 -1.76
C ARG A 12 -7.11 -6.11 -0.35
N LEU A 13 -6.07 -5.95 0.46
CA LEU A 13 -5.93 -6.63 1.73
C LEU A 13 -6.56 -5.82 2.88
N PRO A 14 -7.71 -6.25 3.43
CA PRO A 14 -8.32 -5.57 4.57
C PRO A 14 -7.41 -5.59 5.79
N GLY A 15 -7.29 -4.44 6.48
CA GLY A 15 -6.49 -4.34 7.70
C GLY A 15 -4.98 -4.59 7.52
N LYS A 16 -4.52 -4.81 6.27
CA LYS A 16 -3.12 -5.07 5.91
C LYS A 16 -2.51 -6.27 6.65
N SER A 17 -3.35 -7.29 6.89
CA SER A 17 -2.96 -8.56 7.52
C SER A 17 -3.69 -9.73 6.86
N ALA A 18 -2.99 -10.87 6.72
CA ALA A 18 -3.53 -12.09 6.15
C ALA A 18 -2.80 -13.33 6.69
N ALA A 19 -3.36 -14.52 6.45
CA ALA A 19 -2.66 -15.78 6.69
C ALA A 19 -1.41 -15.89 5.84
N LEU A 20 -0.39 -16.61 6.32
CA LEU A 20 0.79 -16.90 5.50
C LEU A 20 0.42 -17.60 4.19
N PHE A 21 -0.60 -18.46 4.22
CA PHE A 21 -1.14 -19.10 3.02
C PHE A 21 -1.54 -18.09 1.94
N ASP A 22 -2.21 -17.00 2.33
CA ASP A 22 -2.69 -15.97 1.40
C ASP A 22 -1.54 -15.10 0.86
N TRP A 23 -0.58 -14.76 1.72
CA TRP A 23 0.64 -14.08 1.30
C TRP A 23 1.44 -14.92 0.31
N ASP A 24 1.65 -16.21 0.62
CA ASP A 24 2.37 -17.14 -0.26
C ASP A 24 1.64 -17.30 -1.60
N LYS A 25 0.31 -17.48 -1.58
CA LYS A 25 -0.50 -17.57 -2.79
C LYS A 25 -0.37 -16.33 -3.68
N ALA A 26 -0.42 -15.15 -3.08
CA ALA A 26 -0.38 -13.88 -3.81
C ALA A 26 1.02 -13.54 -4.35
N LEU A 27 2.09 -13.92 -3.65
CA LEU A 27 3.43 -13.38 -3.88
C LEU A 27 4.52 -14.43 -4.13
N SER A 28 4.26 -15.74 -4.00
CA SER A 28 5.29 -16.79 -4.15
C SER A 28 5.97 -16.82 -5.51
N GLY A 29 5.31 -16.33 -6.57
CA GLY A 29 5.91 -16.19 -7.90
C GLY A 29 6.85 -14.99 -8.06
N TRP A 30 6.98 -14.15 -7.04
CA TRP A 30 7.86 -12.99 -7.03
C TRP A 30 9.17 -13.31 -6.31
N ASP A 31 10.28 -13.21 -7.00
CA ASP A 31 11.62 -13.59 -6.50
C ASP A 31 12.06 -12.78 -5.27
N ARG A 32 11.54 -11.56 -5.08
CA ARG A 32 11.82 -10.70 -3.93
C ARG A 32 10.88 -10.93 -2.74
N TYR A 33 9.91 -11.85 -2.85
CA TYR A 33 8.95 -12.10 -1.76
C TYR A 33 9.61 -12.50 -0.43
N PRO A 34 10.64 -13.37 -0.36
CA PRO A 34 11.29 -13.68 0.90
C PRO A 34 11.86 -12.43 1.59
N LEU A 35 12.50 -11.55 0.84
CA LEU A 35 13.04 -10.29 1.34
C LEU A 35 11.93 -9.37 1.87
N PHE A 36 10.85 -9.21 1.10
CA PHE A 36 9.68 -8.43 1.51
C PHE A 36 9.05 -8.96 2.80
N ARG A 37 8.82 -10.27 2.88
CA ARG A 37 8.24 -10.93 4.05
C ARG A 37 9.07 -10.69 5.30
N ASP A 38 10.37 -10.90 5.23
CA ASP A 38 11.25 -10.86 6.39
C ASP A 38 11.40 -9.42 6.94
N HIS A 39 11.35 -8.41 6.06
CA HIS A 39 11.50 -7.01 6.46
C HIS A 39 10.17 -6.30 6.74
N PHE A 40 9.15 -6.51 5.92
CA PHE A 40 7.92 -5.73 5.97
C PHE A 40 6.71 -6.47 6.56
N LEU A 41 6.81 -7.77 6.82
CA LEU A 41 5.76 -8.51 7.51
C LEU A 41 6.17 -8.86 8.94
N GLN A 42 5.20 -8.80 9.83
CA GLN A 42 5.34 -9.18 11.24
C GLN A 42 4.41 -10.35 11.55
N LEU A 43 4.98 -11.44 12.05
CA LEU A 43 4.20 -12.54 12.60
C LEU A 43 3.38 -12.07 13.80
N THR A 44 2.09 -12.40 13.81
CA THR A 44 1.22 -12.24 14.96
C THR A 44 1.07 -13.56 15.72
N LYS A 45 0.41 -13.52 16.87
CA LYS A 45 0.07 -14.74 17.64
C LYS A 45 -1.24 -15.38 17.21
N ASN A 46 -1.91 -14.80 16.21
CA ASN A 46 -3.25 -15.20 15.79
C ASN A 46 -3.19 -16.18 14.61
N HIS A 47 -4.16 -17.06 14.56
CA HIS A 47 -4.41 -17.95 13.43
C HIS A 47 -5.63 -17.48 12.64
N ALA A 48 -5.60 -17.67 11.35
CA ALA A 48 -6.70 -17.33 10.46
C ALA A 48 -7.86 -18.34 10.63
N THR A 49 -9.06 -17.82 10.65
CA THR A 49 -10.31 -18.60 10.60
C THR A 49 -10.83 -18.79 9.18
N ALA A 50 -10.28 -18.05 8.24
CA ALA A 50 -10.54 -18.15 6.81
C ALA A 50 -9.30 -17.83 6.01
N VAL A 51 -9.20 -18.39 4.81
CA VAL A 51 -8.14 -18.12 3.82
C VAL A 51 -8.75 -17.92 2.44
N ASP A 52 -8.04 -17.25 1.54
CA ASP A 52 -8.48 -17.06 0.17
C ASP A 52 -8.68 -18.40 -0.55
N CYS A 53 -9.71 -18.50 -1.38
CA CYS A 53 -9.95 -19.71 -2.16
C CYS A 53 -8.78 -19.93 -3.14
N PRO A 54 -8.08 -21.07 -3.07
CA PRO A 54 -6.98 -21.37 -3.98
C PRO A 54 -7.48 -21.73 -5.40
N THR A 55 -8.76 -22.03 -5.52
CA THR A 55 -9.38 -22.38 -6.82
C THR A 55 -9.96 -21.10 -7.42
N GLU A 56 -9.66 -20.85 -8.68
CA GLU A 56 -10.22 -19.73 -9.43
C GLU A 56 -11.68 -20.03 -9.86
N CYS A 57 -12.55 -20.17 -8.88
CA CYS A 57 -13.97 -20.45 -9.12
C CYS A 57 -14.79 -19.20 -9.54
N GLY A 58 -14.18 -18.01 -9.55
CA GLY A 58 -14.86 -16.76 -9.88
C GLY A 58 -15.78 -16.21 -8.79
N LEU A 59 -16.06 -16.98 -7.73
CA LEU A 59 -16.98 -16.57 -6.65
C LEU A 59 -16.29 -15.66 -5.60
N GLY A 60 -14.97 -15.62 -5.55
CA GLY A 60 -14.22 -14.79 -4.60
C GLY A 60 -14.46 -15.10 -3.12
N CYS A 61 -15.15 -16.20 -2.81
CA CYS A 61 -15.48 -16.55 -1.43
C CYS A 61 -14.26 -17.09 -0.68
N PRO A 62 -14.05 -16.69 0.60
CA PRO A 62 -13.01 -17.29 1.42
C PRO A 62 -13.39 -18.73 1.80
N ARG A 63 -12.38 -19.56 2.05
CA ARG A 63 -12.55 -20.89 2.63
C ARG A 63 -12.43 -20.83 4.14
N SER A 64 -13.36 -21.49 4.84
CA SER A 64 -13.32 -21.62 6.30
C SER A 64 -12.18 -22.55 6.74
N VAL A 65 -11.38 -22.11 7.71
CA VAL A 65 -10.32 -22.93 8.30
C VAL A 65 -10.89 -23.74 9.44
N VAL A 66 -10.87 -25.06 9.33
CA VAL A 66 -11.38 -26.00 10.35
C VAL A 66 -10.23 -26.87 10.84
N THR A 67 -10.11 -26.96 12.18
CA THR A 67 -9.11 -27.79 12.85
C THR A 67 -9.82 -28.99 13.50
N HIS A 68 -9.63 -30.18 12.99
CA HIS A 68 -10.20 -31.41 13.56
C HIS A 68 -9.36 -31.98 14.69
N VAL A 69 -8.03 -31.92 14.56
CA VAL A 69 -7.01 -32.23 15.58
C VAL A 69 -5.84 -31.29 15.35
N LYS A 70 -4.96 -31.12 16.35
CA LYS A 70 -3.87 -30.13 16.30
C LYS A 70 -3.07 -30.08 14.98
N THR A 71 -3.03 -31.17 14.22
CA THR A 71 -2.27 -31.29 12.96
C THR A 71 -3.15 -31.45 11.72
N ASN A 72 -4.47 -31.64 11.88
CA ASN A 72 -5.38 -31.80 10.76
C ASN A 72 -6.20 -30.53 10.54
N ILE A 73 -5.58 -29.57 9.87
CA ILE A 73 -6.16 -28.27 9.55
C ILE A 73 -6.55 -28.26 8.08
N ARG A 74 -7.81 -27.91 7.78
CA ARG A 74 -8.33 -27.88 6.41
C ARG A 74 -9.03 -26.58 6.10
N ALA A 75 -8.82 -26.08 4.89
CA ALA A 75 -9.59 -24.99 4.30
C ALA A 75 -10.76 -25.57 3.51
N ILE A 76 -11.98 -25.35 3.98
CA ILE A 76 -13.20 -25.96 3.44
C ILE A 76 -13.95 -24.93 2.60
N CYS A 77 -14.34 -25.32 1.38
CA CYS A 77 -15.21 -24.51 0.54
C CYS A 77 -16.62 -24.49 1.13
N ASN A 78 -17.16 -23.30 1.38
CA ASN A 78 -18.49 -23.13 1.96
C ASN A 78 -19.60 -23.59 1.02
N GLU A 79 -19.39 -23.49 -0.28
CA GLU A 79 -20.32 -23.96 -1.33
C GLU A 79 -20.22 -25.47 -1.60
N LYS A 80 -19.29 -26.16 -0.94
CA LYS A 80 -19.05 -27.61 -1.06
C LYS A 80 -18.73 -28.10 -2.48
N GLU A 81 -18.45 -27.22 -3.43
CA GLU A 81 -18.16 -27.58 -4.83
C GLU A 81 -16.74 -28.09 -5.04
N TYR A 82 -15.83 -27.70 -4.16
CA TYR A 82 -14.40 -27.99 -4.31
C TYR A 82 -13.86 -28.75 -3.10
N PRO A 83 -12.91 -29.67 -3.31
CA PRO A 83 -12.31 -30.45 -2.22
C PRO A 83 -11.62 -29.55 -1.21
N ALA A 84 -11.61 -29.97 0.05
CA ALA A 84 -10.91 -29.29 1.12
C ALA A 84 -9.38 -29.30 0.84
N VAL A 85 -8.72 -28.21 1.15
CA VAL A 85 -7.25 -28.07 1.03
C VAL A 85 -6.64 -28.29 2.41
N GLN A 86 -5.65 -29.18 2.48
CA GLN A 86 -4.87 -29.39 3.69
C GLN A 86 -3.94 -28.19 3.94
N LEU A 87 -3.96 -27.69 5.17
CA LEU A 87 -3.09 -26.61 5.63
C LEU A 87 -2.15 -27.11 6.73
N THR A 88 -0.98 -26.50 6.81
CA THR A 88 -0.09 -26.62 7.96
C THR A 88 -0.45 -25.55 9.01
N THR A 89 -0.09 -25.78 10.27
CA THR A 89 -0.24 -24.76 11.34
C THR A 89 0.43 -23.45 10.96
N ARG A 90 1.62 -23.50 10.34
CA ARG A 90 2.35 -22.33 9.88
C ARG A 90 1.58 -21.53 8.85
N GLN A 91 0.91 -22.19 7.90
CA GLN A 91 0.13 -21.51 6.85
C GLN A 91 -1.08 -20.75 7.38
N THR A 92 -1.60 -21.12 8.56
CA THR A 92 -2.70 -20.40 9.21
C THR A 92 -2.27 -19.21 10.03
N LEU A 93 -0.97 -19.06 10.33
CA LEU A 93 -0.46 -17.91 11.09
C LEU A 93 -0.70 -16.61 10.33
N ILE A 94 -1.21 -15.61 11.05
CA ILE A 94 -1.46 -14.28 10.47
C ILE A 94 -0.19 -13.46 10.53
N TYR A 95 0.19 -12.92 9.37
CA TYR A 95 1.22 -11.90 9.20
C TYR A 95 0.59 -10.56 8.89
N ARG A 96 1.10 -9.52 9.52
CA ARG A 96 0.66 -8.14 9.37
C ARG A 96 1.75 -7.27 8.77
N LEU A 97 1.38 -6.33 7.91
CA LEU A 97 2.31 -5.32 7.38
C LEU A 97 2.89 -4.48 8.53
N LYS A 98 4.21 -4.33 8.57
CA LYS A 98 4.92 -3.38 9.43
C LYS A 98 4.77 -1.99 8.83
N GLN A 99 3.66 -1.31 9.10
CA GLN A 99 3.30 -0.05 8.45
C GLN A 99 4.39 1.00 8.55
N SER A 100 4.94 1.25 9.74
CA SER A 100 5.99 2.26 9.91
C SER A 100 7.29 1.89 9.19
N ALA A 101 7.60 0.61 9.04
CA ALA A 101 8.79 0.19 8.29
C ALA A 101 8.64 0.49 6.79
N ILE A 102 7.48 0.17 6.20
CA ILE A 102 7.24 0.48 4.79
C ILE A 102 7.11 1.98 4.54
N ASN A 103 6.48 2.72 5.45
CA ASN A 103 6.38 4.18 5.39
C ASN A 103 7.76 4.84 5.41
N GLY A 104 8.62 4.42 6.34
CA GLY A 104 10.00 4.91 6.42
C GLY A 104 10.83 4.60 5.17
N ALA A 105 10.68 3.39 4.62
CA ALA A 105 11.36 2.99 3.38
C ALA A 105 10.88 3.80 2.16
N ILE A 106 9.57 4.10 2.06
CA ILE A 106 9.02 4.99 1.02
C ILE A 106 9.60 6.39 1.16
N CYS A 107 9.62 6.95 2.37
CA CYS A 107 10.17 8.28 2.63
C CYS A 107 11.64 8.38 2.23
N ALA A 108 12.45 7.40 2.63
CA ALA A 108 13.88 7.34 2.27
C ALA A 108 14.08 7.27 0.75
N ALA A 109 13.31 6.45 0.06
CA ALA A 109 13.38 6.33 -1.40
C ALA A 109 13.01 7.63 -2.11
N LEU A 110 11.95 8.31 -1.67
CA LEU A 110 11.43 9.52 -2.31
C LEU A 110 12.10 10.82 -1.82
N GLY A 111 12.91 10.77 -0.77
CA GLY A 111 13.52 11.97 -0.18
C GLY A 111 12.53 12.85 0.58
N ILE A 112 11.55 12.22 1.23
CA ILE A 112 10.57 12.87 2.09
C ILE A 112 11.13 12.99 3.50
N GLU A 113 11.01 14.15 4.13
CA GLU A 113 11.32 14.29 5.56
C GLU A 113 10.29 13.53 6.39
N HIS A 114 10.70 12.39 6.92
CA HIS A 114 9.80 11.44 7.57
C HIS A 114 9.30 11.97 8.91
N ARG A 115 8.00 12.25 9.00
CA ARG A 115 7.26 12.64 10.21
C ARG A 115 5.90 11.97 10.21
N GLU A 116 5.90 10.67 10.46
CA GLU A 116 4.69 9.86 10.36
C GLU A 116 3.64 10.25 11.39
N ALA A 117 2.39 10.42 10.94
CA ALA A 117 1.22 10.55 11.77
C ALA A 117 0.03 9.84 11.13
N LYS A 118 -0.72 9.08 11.92
CA LYS A 118 -2.00 8.54 11.50
C LYS A 118 -3.02 9.67 11.42
N LEU A 119 -3.83 9.69 10.37
CA LEU A 119 -4.88 10.69 10.21
C LEU A 119 -6.18 10.16 10.82
N ASP A 120 -6.67 10.84 11.85
CA ASP A 120 -7.89 10.45 12.55
C ASP A 120 -9.10 10.51 11.61
N GLY A 121 -9.96 9.48 11.70
CA GLY A 121 -11.15 9.36 10.86
C GLY A 121 -10.89 8.90 9.41
N LEU A 122 -9.62 8.74 9.00
CA LEU A 122 -9.25 8.26 7.67
C LEU A 122 -8.60 6.87 7.78
N PRO A 123 -9.34 5.78 7.53
CA PRO A 123 -8.78 4.44 7.62
C PRO A 123 -7.66 4.25 6.61
N HIS A 124 -6.63 3.49 6.97
CA HIS A 124 -5.50 3.14 6.13
C HIS A 124 -4.83 4.34 5.43
N THR A 125 -4.78 5.48 6.14
CA THR A 125 -4.23 6.73 5.64
C THR A 125 -3.26 7.32 6.66
N TRP A 126 -2.07 7.72 6.21
CA TRP A 126 -0.99 8.25 7.04
C TRP A 126 -0.40 9.50 6.40
N ARG A 127 -0.17 10.53 7.17
CA ARG A 127 0.78 11.57 6.80
C ARG A 127 2.19 10.98 6.96
N LEU A 128 2.97 10.92 5.89
CA LEU A 128 4.33 10.39 5.91
C LEU A 128 5.34 11.44 6.39
N GLY A 129 5.09 12.70 6.11
CA GLY A 129 5.96 13.84 6.37
C GLY A 129 5.76 14.93 5.35
N ASP A 130 6.83 15.63 5.00
CA ASP A 130 6.80 16.75 4.08
C ASP A 130 7.86 16.59 2.97
N PHE A 131 7.47 16.92 1.74
CA PHE A 131 8.40 17.12 0.64
C PHE A 131 8.81 18.60 0.60
N ILE A 132 10.11 18.88 0.69
CA ILE A 132 10.67 20.23 0.81
C ILE A 132 11.61 20.47 -0.37
N PRO A 133 11.11 20.99 -1.52
CA PRO A 133 11.97 21.26 -2.69
C PRO A 133 12.96 22.41 -2.46
N THR A 134 12.54 23.42 -1.70
CA THR A 134 13.37 24.56 -1.30
C THR A 134 13.01 25.02 0.11
N ALA A 135 13.92 25.73 0.77
CA ALA A 135 13.68 26.30 2.09
C ALA A 135 12.42 27.18 2.10
N GLY A 136 11.52 26.93 3.03
CA GLY A 136 10.26 27.68 3.18
C GLY A 136 9.08 27.16 2.34
N MET A 137 9.29 26.16 1.49
CA MET A 137 8.20 25.49 0.74
C MET A 137 8.11 24.02 1.14
N ASP A 138 7.05 23.69 1.84
CA ASP A 138 6.77 22.32 2.27
C ASP A 138 5.41 21.84 1.75
N PHE A 139 5.38 20.62 1.28
CA PHE A 139 4.18 19.95 0.78
C PHE A 139 3.92 18.70 1.61
N PRO A 140 2.79 18.63 2.34
CA PRO A 140 2.41 17.42 3.07
C PRO A 140 2.33 16.21 2.13
N VAL A 141 2.89 15.10 2.55
CA VAL A 141 2.84 13.83 1.81
C VAL A 141 1.96 12.85 2.55
N VAL A 142 0.92 12.38 1.89
CA VAL A 142 -0.09 11.48 2.47
C VAL A 142 -0.08 10.17 1.68
N LEU A 143 0.10 9.06 2.38
CA LEU A 143 -0.09 7.71 1.85
C LEU A 143 -1.48 7.20 2.21
N THR A 144 -2.20 6.65 1.23
CA THR A 144 -3.47 5.97 1.46
C THR A 144 -3.50 4.62 0.75
N MET A 145 -4.08 3.61 1.39
CA MET A 145 -4.22 2.25 0.85
C MET A 145 -5.69 1.84 0.91
N GLN A 146 -6.44 2.21 -0.10
CA GLN A 146 -7.88 1.96 -0.18
C GLN A 146 -8.18 0.76 -1.08
N ASP A 147 -9.30 0.09 -0.85
CA ASP A 147 -9.74 -1.12 -1.57
C ASP A 147 -10.84 -0.84 -2.60
N SER A 148 -11.30 0.40 -2.71
CA SER A 148 -12.35 0.81 -3.64
C SER A 148 -12.22 2.25 -4.09
N LYS A 149 -12.85 2.57 -5.23
CA LYS A 149 -12.90 3.94 -5.78
C LYS A 149 -13.63 4.89 -4.85
N ASP A 150 -14.69 4.43 -4.21
CA ASP A 150 -15.50 5.25 -3.30
C ASP A 150 -14.73 5.58 -2.03
N ALA A 151 -14.02 4.61 -1.46
CA ALA A 151 -13.17 4.82 -0.29
C ALA A 151 -12.04 5.82 -0.59
N LEU A 152 -11.38 5.70 -1.76
CA LEU A 152 -10.36 6.67 -2.16
C LEU A 152 -10.95 8.07 -2.36
N ALA A 153 -12.11 8.18 -2.99
CA ALA A 153 -12.78 9.47 -3.22
C ALA A 153 -13.15 10.15 -1.90
N GLU A 154 -13.62 9.40 -0.91
CA GLU A 154 -13.94 9.94 0.42
C GLU A 154 -12.70 10.46 1.15
N VAL A 155 -11.59 9.69 1.13
CA VAL A 155 -10.32 10.12 1.68
C VAL A 155 -9.84 11.42 1.02
N VAL A 156 -9.88 11.51 -0.32
CA VAL A 156 -9.42 12.70 -1.05
C VAL A 156 -10.27 13.93 -0.73
N ARG A 157 -11.61 13.78 -0.67
CA ARG A 157 -12.49 14.89 -0.27
C ARG A 157 -12.13 15.40 1.14
N SER A 158 -11.95 14.48 2.08
CA SER A 158 -11.59 14.83 3.47
C SER A 158 -10.23 15.52 3.55
N LEU A 159 -9.23 15.05 2.79
CA LEU A 159 -7.91 15.70 2.72
C LEU A 159 -8.00 17.09 2.11
N CYS A 160 -8.77 17.28 1.04
CA CYS A 160 -8.98 18.59 0.43
C CYS A 160 -9.67 19.61 1.35
N LEU A 161 -10.49 19.14 2.30
CA LEU A 161 -11.12 19.99 3.30
C LEU A 161 -10.17 20.31 4.46
N SER A 162 -9.32 19.38 4.87
CA SER A 162 -8.47 19.51 6.06
C SER A 162 -7.09 20.12 5.76
N ILE A 163 -6.57 19.97 4.55
CA ILE A 163 -5.26 20.49 4.15
C ILE A 163 -5.47 21.71 3.22
N PRO A 164 -5.21 22.94 3.69
CA PRO A 164 -5.52 24.16 2.91
C PRO A 164 -4.54 24.41 1.75
N LYS A 165 -3.36 23.82 1.76
CA LYS A 165 -2.31 23.96 0.75
C LYS A 165 -2.22 22.72 -0.17
N PRO A 166 -1.51 22.81 -1.32
CA PRO A 166 -1.19 21.62 -2.11
C PRO A 166 -0.51 20.53 -1.29
N PHE A 167 -0.80 19.27 -1.58
CA PHE A 167 -0.21 18.10 -0.92
C PHE A 167 0.07 17.01 -1.95
N VAL A 168 0.92 16.05 -1.61
CA VAL A 168 1.19 14.87 -2.42
C VAL A 168 0.33 13.72 -1.93
N LEU A 169 -0.47 13.14 -2.80
CA LEU A 169 -1.20 11.92 -2.50
C LEU A 169 -0.46 10.71 -3.09
N ILE A 170 -0.09 9.78 -2.23
CA ILE A 170 0.56 8.52 -2.61
C ILE A 170 -0.41 7.36 -2.40
N ALA A 171 -0.51 6.47 -3.37
CA ALA A 171 -1.22 5.21 -3.24
C ALA A 171 -0.39 4.05 -3.83
N PRO A 172 -0.65 2.79 -3.47
CA PRO A 172 0.06 1.65 -4.03
C PRO A 172 -0.02 1.58 -5.55
N THR A 173 -1.21 1.80 -6.12
CA THR A 173 -1.46 1.77 -7.57
C THR A 173 -2.45 2.86 -8.00
N ARG A 174 -2.75 2.94 -9.30
CA ARG A 174 -3.83 3.79 -9.86
C ARG A 174 -5.19 3.08 -9.93
N LEU A 175 -5.30 1.86 -9.45
CA LEU A 175 -6.49 1.01 -9.64
C LEU A 175 -7.80 1.70 -9.22
N HIS A 176 -7.75 2.43 -8.12
CA HIS A 176 -8.93 3.11 -7.55
C HIS A 176 -9.01 4.60 -7.88
N LEU A 177 -8.06 5.13 -8.64
CA LEU A 177 -8.07 6.53 -9.07
C LEU A 177 -9.13 6.76 -10.16
N SER A 178 -10.17 7.51 -9.82
CA SER A 178 -11.23 7.87 -10.76
C SER A 178 -10.98 9.23 -11.40
N PRO A 179 -11.53 9.53 -12.60
CA PRO A 179 -11.40 10.85 -13.23
C PRO A 179 -11.88 12.00 -12.34
N ALA A 180 -12.92 11.78 -11.53
CA ALA A 180 -13.42 12.77 -10.59
C ALA A 180 -12.39 13.10 -9.50
N VAL A 181 -11.69 12.08 -8.97
CA VAL A 181 -10.61 12.26 -7.99
C VAL A 181 -9.41 12.95 -8.63
N GLU A 182 -9.03 12.59 -9.86
CA GLU A 182 -7.95 13.26 -10.60
C GLU A 182 -8.26 14.75 -10.80
N THR A 183 -9.49 15.08 -11.22
CA THR A 183 -9.93 16.47 -11.36
C THR A 183 -9.84 17.25 -10.05
N LEU A 184 -10.30 16.65 -8.94
CA LEU A 184 -10.26 17.30 -7.64
C LEU A 184 -8.83 17.57 -7.17
N LEU A 185 -7.92 16.60 -7.35
CA LEU A 185 -6.50 16.77 -7.04
C LEU A 185 -5.84 17.82 -7.93
N ALA A 186 -6.16 17.86 -9.24
CA ALA A 186 -5.64 18.85 -10.17
C ALA A 186 -6.07 20.28 -9.77
N GLN A 187 -7.33 20.48 -9.38
CA GLN A 187 -7.84 21.78 -8.88
C GLN A 187 -7.10 22.25 -7.62
N ARG A 188 -6.56 21.32 -6.84
CA ARG A 188 -5.75 21.59 -5.64
C ARG A 188 -4.25 21.69 -5.94
N SER A 189 -3.82 21.56 -7.18
CA SER A 189 -2.41 21.44 -7.57
C SER A 189 -1.68 20.33 -6.79
N SER A 190 -2.39 19.27 -6.44
CA SER A 190 -1.91 18.15 -5.61
C SER A 190 -1.64 16.93 -6.49
N PRO A 191 -0.38 16.53 -6.70
CA PRO A 191 -0.05 15.40 -7.55
C PRO A 191 -0.44 14.06 -6.89
N PHE A 192 -0.80 13.09 -7.75
CA PHE A 192 -0.98 11.70 -7.36
C PHE A 192 0.22 10.87 -7.80
N ILE A 193 0.79 10.09 -6.87
CA ILE A 193 1.93 9.20 -7.10
C ILE A 193 1.50 7.75 -6.86
N ALA A 194 1.60 6.91 -7.87
CA ALA A 194 1.40 5.47 -7.76
C ALA A 194 2.74 4.79 -7.47
N LEU A 195 2.86 4.13 -6.31
CA LEU A 195 4.13 3.53 -5.87
C LEU A 195 4.62 2.42 -6.81
N ASN A 196 3.71 1.64 -7.38
CA ASN A 196 4.05 0.59 -8.33
C ASN A 196 4.69 1.11 -9.63
N GLU A 197 4.45 2.37 -9.99
CA GLU A 197 5.04 3.02 -11.15
C GLU A 197 6.42 3.62 -10.82
N GLU A 198 6.59 4.11 -9.59
CA GLU A 198 7.76 4.90 -9.19
C GLU A 198 8.82 4.13 -8.40
N LEU A 199 8.41 3.08 -7.67
CA LEU A 199 9.30 2.32 -6.79
C LEU A 199 9.38 0.85 -7.19
N HIS A 200 10.51 0.25 -6.87
CA HIS A 200 10.70 -1.20 -6.86
C HIS A 200 11.52 -1.62 -5.64
N LEU A 201 11.31 -2.85 -5.17
CA LEU A 201 12.07 -3.41 -4.06
C LEU A 201 13.47 -3.79 -4.52
N GLY A 202 14.48 -3.18 -3.89
CA GLY A 202 15.90 -3.51 -4.02
C GLY A 202 16.41 -4.31 -2.83
N ASP A 203 17.73 -4.44 -2.69
CA ASP A 203 18.34 -5.13 -1.56
C ASP A 203 18.52 -4.20 -0.35
N ALA A 204 19.04 -3.02 -0.56
CA ALA A 204 19.13 -1.90 0.39
C ALA A 204 19.48 -0.63 -0.40
N PRO A 205 18.88 0.52 -0.09
CA PRO A 205 17.87 0.81 0.94
C PRO A 205 16.44 0.43 0.53
N TRP A 206 16.04 -0.78 0.63
CA TRP A 206 14.74 -1.43 0.36
C TRP A 206 14.01 -0.98 -0.92
N PHE A 207 13.61 0.30 -1.04
CA PHE A 207 13.00 0.84 -2.24
C PHE A 207 13.96 1.72 -3.03
N LEU A 208 13.96 1.50 -4.34
CA LEU A 208 14.68 2.31 -5.32
C LEU A 208 13.67 2.98 -6.25
N THR A 209 13.94 4.22 -6.64
CA THR A 209 13.11 4.93 -7.61
C THR A 209 13.39 4.44 -9.03
N ARG A 210 12.33 4.34 -9.85
CA ARG A 210 12.44 3.94 -11.26
C ARG A 210 12.90 5.07 -12.15
N ARG A 211 12.71 6.31 -11.71
CA ARG A 211 13.16 7.54 -12.38
C ARG A 211 13.68 8.56 -11.36
N ASP A 212 14.24 9.65 -11.83
CA ASP A 212 14.75 10.71 -10.96
C ASP A 212 13.63 11.26 -10.05
N LYS A 213 13.98 11.53 -8.80
CA LYS A 213 13.07 12.14 -7.81
C LYS A 213 12.56 13.50 -8.26
N ALA A 214 13.40 14.32 -8.90
CA ALA A 214 12.97 15.60 -9.46
C ALA A 214 11.87 15.44 -10.52
N ALA A 215 11.94 14.38 -11.33
CA ALA A 215 10.90 14.08 -12.32
C ALA A 215 9.60 13.58 -11.67
N ILE A 216 9.68 12.86 -10.53
CA ILE A 216 8.50 12.41 -9.78
C ILE A 216 7.75 13.60 -9.20
N PHE A 217 8.45 14.58 -8.67
CA PHE A 217 7.89 15.77 -8.02
C PHE A 217 7.85 17.02 -8.91
N ALA A 218 8.10 16.88 -10.21
CA ALA A 218 8.13 18.02 -11.16
C ALA A 218 6.87 18.92 -11.09
N PRO A 219 5.64 18.40 -10.90
CA PRO A 219 4.45 19.26 -10.78
C PRO A 219 4.48 20.21 -9.58
N LEU A 220 5.22 19.88 -8.52
CA LEU A 220 5.39 20.73 -7.34
C LEU A 220 6.58 21.66 -7.49
N ILE A 221 7.69 21.18 -8.06
CA ILE A 221 8.91 21.98 -8.29
C ILE A 221 8.60 23.17 -9.19
N GLY A 222 7.75 22.99 -10.22
CA GLY A 222 7.29 24.07 -11.09
C GLY A 222 6.42 25.14 -10.42
N GLN A 223 5.99 24.92 -9.17
CA GLN A 223 5.27 25.90 -8.35
C GLN A 223 6.23 26.78 -7.50
N VAL A 224 7.51 26.44 -7.46
CA VAL A 224 8.53 27.21 -6.74
C VAL A 224 8.76 28.52 -7.52
N PRO A 225 8.58 29.72 -6.90
CA PRO A 225 8.92 30.97 -7.56
C PRO A 225 10.40 30.96 -7.96
N GLU A 226 10.70 31.37 -9.18
CA GLU A 226 12.12 31.63 -9.55
C GLU A 226 12.70 32.64 -8.55
N PRO A 227 13.92 32.41 -8.03
CA PRO A 227 14.57 33.41 -7.20
C PRO A 227 14.65 34.69 -8.04
N ASP A 228 14.12 35.81 -7.49
CA ASP A 228 14.24 37.13 -8.09
C ASP A 228 15.72 37.32 -8.50
N SER A 229 15.98 37.28 -9.78
CA SER A 229 17.24 37.68 -10.35
C SER A 229 17.29 39.23 -10.29
N GLY A 230 17.38 39.72 -9.05
CA GLY A 230 17.58 41.15 -8.75
C GLY A 230 18.91 41.60 -9.37
N GLY A 231 18.76 42.41 -10.36
CA GLY A 231 19.88 43.12 -11.02
C GLY A 231 20.56 44.11 -10.11
#